data_2151b6887165e3c5becea9585a391fb8
#
_entry.id   2151b6887165e3c5becea9585a391fb8
#
_cell.length_a   1.000
_cell.length_b   1.000
_cell.length_c   1.000
_cell.angle_alpha   90.00
_cell.angle_beta   90.00
_cell.angle_gamma   90.00
#
_symmetry.space_group_name_H-M   'P 1'
#
loop_
_entity.id
_entity.type
_entity.pdbx_description
1 polymer ?
#
loop_
_entity_poly.entity_id
_entity_poly.type
_entity_poly.pdbx_seq_one_letter_code
_entity_poly.pdbx_strand_id
1 'polypeptide(L)'
;MSEVIIDFEGCLQGGIREIGIIKTSDLEISDIWDVTIKEKQDVTNTLWAAFEEKPNYIVAHNAQIEKNLIREYLPYPKLEESNGKRFLWGPWLDTVTVYKTLYPSITDYSLGHLTSTFIETKKLNDLANKICEEKKRKAHFALYDAACTLMLVKRIAELVDLNGFIR
;
A
#
# COMPACT_ATOMS: atom_id res chain seq x y z
N MET A 1 14.59 2.66 -7.65
CA MET A 1 13.28 3.35 -7.78
C MET A 1 12.64 3.36 -6.41
N SER A 2 11.97 4.43 -5.97
CA SER A 2 11.37 4.50 -4.62
C SER A 2 9.88 4.21 -4.71
N GLU A 3 9.40 3.23 -3.95
CA GLU A 3 8.00 2.85 -3.87
C GLU A 3 7.50 2.95 -2.43
N VAL A 4 6.19 3.19 -2.28
CA VAL A 4 5.51 3.13 -0.98
C VAL A 4 4.33 2.19 -1.12
N ILE A 5 4.38 1.08 -0.39
CA ILE A 5 3.28 0.13 -0.29
C ILE A 5 2.45 0.52 0.93
N ILE A 6 1.15 0.68 0.74
CA ILE A 6 0.27 1.18 1.80
C ILE A 6 -0.99 0.31 1.92
N ASP A 7 -1.40 0.11 3.15
CA ASP A 7 -2.68 -0.51 3.51
C ASP A 7 -3.25 0.15 4.76
N PHE A 8 -4.56 0.35 4.81
CA PHE A 8 -5.26 0.92 5.94
C PHE A 8 -6.35 -0.02 6.45
N GLU A 9 -6.40 -0.19 7.76
CA GLU A 9 -7.58 -0.75 8.40
C GLU A 9 -8.52 0.39 8.82
N GLY A 10 -9.73 0.37 8.28
CA GLY A 10 -10.72 1.41 8.55
C GLY A 10 -11.77 1.54 7.47
N CYS A 11 -12.55 2.61 7.53
CA CYS A 11 -13.54 2.95 6.52
C CYS A 11 -13.81 4.46 6.52
N LEU A 12 -14.46 4.98 5.47
CA LEU A 12 -14.77 6.41 5.35
C LEU A 12 -15.61 6.94 6.53
N GLN A 13 -16.53 6.15 7.05
CA GLN A 13 -17.39 6.58 8.17
C GLN A 13 -16.71 6.50 9.53
N GLY A 14 -15.90 5.44 9.75
CA GLY A 14 -15.22 5.19 11.02
C GLY A 14 -13.81 5.76 11.09
N GLY A 15 -13.28 6.24 9.98
CA GLY A 15 -11.89 6.69 9.86
C GLY A 15 -10.88 5.54 9.78
N ILE A 16 -9.62 5.90 9.68
CA ILE A 16 -8.48 4.97 9.71
C ILE A 16 -8.21 4.59 11.17
N ARG A 17 -8.07 3.30 11.44
CA ARG A 17 -7.76 2.73 12.76
C ARG A 17 -6.34 2.23 12.85
N GLU A 18 -5.78 1.77 11.73
CA GLU A 18 -4.41 1.28 11.65
C GLU A 18 -3.82 1.64 10.28
N ILE A 19 -2.53 1.93 10.27
CA ILE A 19 -1.75 2.23 9.07
C ILE A 19 -0.59 1.25 8.99
N GLY A 20 -0.48 0.56 7.86
CA GLY A 20 0.68 -0.22 7.46
C GLY A 20 1.33 0.41 6.24
N ILE A 21 2.58 0.86 6.37
CA ILE A 21 3.34 1.40 5.24
C ILE A 21 4.70 0.70 5.18
N ILE A 22 5.08 0.29 3.98
CA ILE A 22 6.40 -0.24 3.67
C ILE A 22 7.01 0.65 2.58
N LYS A 23 8.08 1.37 2.91
CA LYS A 23 8.87 2.10 1.94
C LYS A 23 9.92 1.17 1.35
N THR A 24 10.11 1.23 0.04
CA THR A 24 11.08 0.39 -0.66
C THR A 24 11.96 1.20 -1.60
N SER A 25 13.11 0.65 -1.92
CA SER A 25 13.96 1.07 -3.04
C SER A 25 14.21 -0.15 -3.92
N ASP A 26 13.75 -0.09 -5.18
CA ASP A 26 13.78 -1.23 -6.10
C ASP A 26 13.13 -2.48 -5.48
N LEU A 27 11.98 -2.29 -4.82
CA LEU A 27 11.20 -3.27 -4.09
C LEU A 27 11.91 -3.90 -2.86
N GLU A 28 13.10 -3.45 -2.49
CA GLU A 28 13.75 -3.84 -1.23
C GLU A 28 13.37 -2.88 -0.12
N ILE A 29 12.99 -3.42 1.05
CA ILE A 29 12.46 -2.64 2.18
C ILE A 29 13.54 -1.71 2.72
N SER A 30 13.21 -0.42 2.79
CA SER A 30 14.06 0.62 3.37
C SER A 30 13.52 1.14 4.70
N ASP A 31 12.20 1.24 4.85
CA ASP A 31 11.55 1.72 6.07
C ASP A 31 10.14 1.15 6.23
N ILE A 32 9.61 1.15 7.46
CA ILE A 32 8.27 0.63 7.78
C ILE A 32 7.56 1.49 8.80
N TRP A 33 6.22 1.59 8.69
CA TRP A 33 5.32 2.17 9.69
C TRP A 33 4.21 1.17 10.01
N ASP A 34 4.06 0.85 11.29
CA ASP A 34 2.95 0.06 11.85
C ASP A 34 2.33 0.90 12.97
N VAL A 35 1.27 1.63 12.64
CA VAL A 35 0.72 2.63 13.54
C VAL A 35 -0.75 2.34 13.82
N THR A 36 -1.06 2.08 15.09
CA THR A 36 -2.45 2.06 15.57
C THR A 36 -2.86 3.51 15.87
N ILE A 37 -3.95 3.97 15.26
CA ILE A 37 -4.42 5.35 15.34
C ILE A 37 -5.21 5.54 16.63
N LYS A 38 -4.81 6.54 17.41
CA LYS A 38 -5.51 6.99 18.62
C LYS A 38 -6.24 8.31 18.37
N GLU A 39 -5.63 9.19 17.60
CA GLU A 39 -6.13 10.50 17.27
C GLU A 39 -6.05 10.76 15.75
N LYS A 40 -6.93 11.59 15.23
CA LYS A 40 -6.90 11.97 13.80
C LYS A 40 -5.54 12.54 13.36
N GLN A 41 -4.86 13.23 14.25
CA GLN A 41 -3.54 13.81 13.99
C GLN A 41 -2.46 12.74 13.74
N ASP A 42 -2.60 11.55 14.34
CA ASP A 42 -1.64 10.43 14.13
C ASP A 42 -1.60 10.02 12.65
N VAL A 43 -2.77 10.01 11.98
CA VAL A 43 -2.86 9.69 10.53
C VAL A 43 -2.06 10.72 9.73
N THR A 44 -2.32 12.00 9.97
CA THR A 44 -1.67 13.09 9.26
C THR A 44 -0.16 13.05 9.48
N ASN A 45 0.29 12.91 10.72
CA ASN A 45 1.71 12.84 11.06
C ASN A 45 2.41 11.64 10.41
N THR A 46 1.76 10.46 10.44
CA THR A 46 2.32 9.25 9.84
C THR A 46 2.44 9.40 8.33
N LEU A 47 1.39 9.91 7.66
CA LEU A 47 1.42 10.10 6.22
C LEU A 47 2.48 11.15 5.82
N TRP A 48 2.60 12.28 6.55
CA TRP A 48 3.65 13.26 6.28
C TRP A 48 5.05 12.67 6.43
N ALA A 49 5.30 11.88 7.47
CA ALA A 49 6.60 11.24 7.67
C ALA A 49 6.91 10.22 6.56
N ALA A 50 5.95 9.37 6.21
CA ALA A 50 6.14 8.36 5.17
C ALA A 50 6.33 8.95 3.77
N PHE A 51 5.72 10.11 3.49
CA PHE A 51 5.77 10.79 2.20
C PHE A 51 6.65 12.06 2.21
N GLU A 52 7.54 12.22 3.19
CA GLU A 52 8.51 13.32 3.23
C GLU A 52 9.30 13.42 1.91
N GLU A 53 9.71 12.28 1.39
CA GLU A 53 10.21 12.15 0.02
C GLU A 53 9.13 11.55 -0.88
N LYS A 54 8.84 12.24 -1.99
CA LYS A 54 7.86 11.76 -2.96
C LYS A 54 8.32 10.44 -3.58
N PRO A 55 7.57 9.33 -3.44
CA PRO A 55 7.89 8.08 -4.13
C PRO A 55 7.68 8.20 -5.65
N ASN A 56 8.30 7.32 -6.41
CA ASN A 56 8.03 7.19 -7.83
C ASN A 56 6.57 6.74 -8.06
N TYR A 57 6.07 5.83 -7.24
CA TYR A 57 4.67 5.42 -7.22
C TYR A 57 4.26 4.83 -5.87
N ILE A 58 2.96 4.84 -5.64
CA ILE A 58 2.32 4.25 -4.45
C ILE A 58 1.65 2.96 -4.87
N VAL A 59 1.77 1.93 -4.06
CA VAL A 59 1.17 0.61 -4.30
C VAL A 59 0.11 0.33 -3.26
N ALA A 60 -1.04 -0.15 -3.71
CA ALA A 60 -2.07 -0.68 -2.82
C ALA A 60 -2.83 -1.84 -3.48
N HIS A 61 -3.52 -2.60 -2.66
CA HIS A 61 -4.46 -3.61 -3.13
C HIS A 61 -5.87 -3.03 -3.13
N ASN A 62 -6.46 -2.81 -4.33
CA ASN A 62 -7.69 -2.02 -4.52
C ASN A 62 -7.49 -0.53 -4.14
N ALA A 63 -6.52 0.10 -4.75
CA ALA A 63 -6.01 1.44 -4.44
C ALA A 63 -7.08 2.56 -4.33
N GLN A 64 -8.29 2.36 -4.85
CA GLN A 64 -9.36 3.35 -4.74
C GLN A 64 -9.80 3.57 -3.29
N ILE A 65 -9.72 2.54 -2.44
CA ILE A 65 -10.06 2.63 -1.02
C ILE A 65 -9.06 3.55 -0.32
N GLU A 66 -7.76 3.29 -0.48
CA GLU A 66 -6.67 4.07 0.14
C GLU A 66 -6.69 5.52 -0.36
N LYS A 67 -6.92 5.73 -1.67
CA LYS A 67 -7.08 7.07 -2.25
C LYS A 67 -8.21 7.87 -1.58
N ASN A 68 -9.34 7.23 -1.34
CA ASN A 68 -10.48 7.89 -0.71
C ASN A 68 -10.19 8.20 0.77
N LEU A 69 -9.57 7.25 1.49
CA LEU A 69 -9.21 7.44 2.90
C LEU A 69 -8.18 8.56 3.09
N ILE A 70 -7.12 8.59 2.28
CA ILE A 70 -6.10 9.65 2.35
C ILE A 70 -6.73 11.05 2.17
N ARG A 71 -7.69 11.19 1.26
CA ARG A 71 -8.34 12.49 0.99
C ARG A 71 -9.07 13.08 2.20
N GLU A 72 -9.58 12.24 3.09
CA GLU A 72 -10.25 12.70 4.32
C GLU A 72 -9.28 13.36 5.32
N TYR A 73 -7.99 13.01 5.27
CA TYR A 73 -6.99 13.50 6.20
C TYR A 73 -6.03 14.51 5.57
N LEU A 74 -5.68 14.28 4.31
CA LEU A 74 -4.78 15.14 3.54
C LEU A 74 -5.47 15.51 2.22
N PRO A 75 -6.36 16.51 2.23
CA PRO A 75 -6.99 16.99 1.01
C PRO A 75 -5.90 17.53 0.06
N TYR A 76 -6.13 17.36 -1.23
CA TYR A 76 -5.25 17.95 -2.24
C TYR A 76 -5.09 19.45 -1.98
N PRO A 77 -3.86 19.99 -1.98
CA PRO A 77 -3.65 21.42 -1.86
C PRO A 77 -4.40 22.14 -3.00
N LYS A 78 -4.97 23.28 -2.67
CA LYS A 78 -5.62 24.16 -3.67
C LYS A 78 -4.59 24.56 -4.72
N LEU A 79 -5.05 24.81 -5.94
CA LEU A 79 -4.18 25.16 -7.07
C LEU A 79 -3.30 26.40 -6.78
N GLU A 80 -3.81 27.33 -5.96
CA GLU A 80 -3.17 28.55 -5.52
C GLU A 80 -1.99 28.30 -4.57
N GLU A 81 -2.06 27.23 -3.77
CA GLU A 81 -1.02 26.86 -2.80
C GLU A 81 0.13 26.08 -3.44
N SER A 82 -0.10 25.53 -4.64
CA SER A 82 0.84 24.64 -5.33
C SER A 82 1.67 25.31 -6.43
N ASN A 83 1.60 26.65 -6.58
CA ASN A 83 2.24 27.39 -7.69
C ASN A 83 1.97 26.73 -9.06
N GLY A 84 0.75 26.27 -9.29
CA GLY A 84 0.33 25.57 -10.49
C GLY A 84 0.72 24.06 -10.55
N LYS A 85 1.43 23.55 -9.54
CA LYS A 85 1.72 22.10 -9.43
C LYS A 85 0.67 21.46 -8.54
N ARG A 86 -0.19 20.62 -9.14
CA ARG A 86 -1.09 19.76 -8.36
C ARG A 86 -0.25 18.73 -7.62
N PHE A 87 -0.30 18.73 -6.28
CA PHE A 87 0.17 17.61 -5.48
C PHE A 87 -0.84 16.49 -5.65
N LEU A 88 -0.58 15.59 -6.57
CA LEU A 88 -1.36 14.38 -6.73
C LEU A 88 -0.71 13.31 -5.85
N TRP A 89 -1.50 12.72 -4.94
CA TRP A 89 -1.13 11.46 -4.32
C TRP A 89 -1.02 10.40 -5.41
N GLY A 90 0.18 10.00 -5.71
CA GLY A 90 0.45 9.08 -6.78
C GLY A 90 1.70 9.47 -7.60
N PRO A 91 1.91 8.80 -8.73
CA PRO A 91 1.02 7.82 -9.36
C PRO A 91 0.84 6.53 -8.56
N TRP A 92 -0.13 5.70 -8.93
CA TRP A 92 -0.50 4.49 -8.22
C TRP A 92 -0.35 3.24 -9.06
N LEU A 93 0.09 2.17 -8.40
CA LEU A 93 0.01 0.80 -8.88
C LEU A 93 -1.07 0.06 -8.06
N ASP A 94 -2.15 -0.33 -8.70
CA ASP A 94 -3.21 -1.13 -8.09
C ASP A 94 -3.02 -2.61 -8.43
N THR A 95 -2.67 -3.42 -7.43
CA THR A 95 -2.42 -4.86 -7.65
C THR A 95 -3.66 -5.60 -8.13
N VAL A 96 -4.88 -5.21 -7.74
CA VAL A 96 -6.11 -5.80 -8.27
C VAL A 96 -6.20 -5.60 -9.78
N THR A 97 -5.93 -4.39 -10.25
CA THR A 97 -5.94 -4.07 -11.69
C THR A 97 -4.89 -4.87 -12.45
N VAL A 98 -3.68 -5.00 -11.89
CA VAL A 98 -2.61 -5.79 -12.51
C VAL A 98 -3.00 -7.27 -12.61
N TYR A 99 -3.45 -7.87 -11.49
CA TYR A 99 -3.81 -9.29 -11.48
C TYR A 99 -5.03 -9.60 -12.38
N LYS A 100 -6.03 -8.70 -12.44
CA LYS A 100 -7.14 -8.83 -13.39
C LYS A 100 -6.69 -8.82 -14.85
N THR A 101 -5.69 -8.03 -15.17
CA THR A 101 -5.16 -7.96 -16.54
C THR A 101 -4.34 -9.21 -16.89
N LEU A 102 -3.49 -9.67 -15.98
CA LEU A 102 -2.59 -10.80 -16.24
C LEU A 102 -3.28 -12.16 -16.10
N TYR A 103 -4.29 -12.26 -15.24
CA TYR A 103 -4.98 -13.51 -14.90
C TYR A 103 -6.50 -13.36 -14.98
N PRO A 104 -7.07 -13.04 -16.16
CA PRO A 104 -8.50 -12.72 -16.29
C PRO A 104 -9.46 -13.87 -15.96
N SER A 105 -8.97 -15.10 -15.88
CA SER A 105 -9.77 -16.28 -15.52
C SER A 105 -9.94 -16.48 -14.01
N ILE A 106 -9.24 -15.72 -13.17
CA ILE A 106 -9.45 -15.74 -11.72
C ILE A 106 -10.78 -15.05 -11.40
N THR A 107 -11.54 -15.61 -10.49
CA THR A 107 -12.85 -15.07 -10.08
C THR A 107 -12.80 -14.29 -8.76
N ASP A 108 -11.80 -14.54 -7.92
CA ASP A 108 -11.59 -13.85 -6.65
C ASP A 108 -10.23 -13.14 -6.63
N TYR A 109 -10.28 -11.81 -6.59
CA TYR A 109 -9.09 -10.93 -6.52
C TYR A 109 -8.87 -10.35 -5.13
N SER A 110 -9.45 -10.94 -4.09
CA SER A 110 -9.15 -10.52 -2.70
C SER A 110 -7.67 -10.75 -2.39
N LEU A 111 -7.11 -9.92 -1.51
CA LEU A 111 -5.70 -9.99 -1.11
C LEU A 111 -5.35 -11.39 -0.59
N GLY A 112 -6.20 -11.93 0.28
CA GLY A 112 -5.99 -13.27 0.85
C GLY A 112 -5.98 -14.38 -0.21
N HIS A 113 -6.91 -14.33 -1.19
CA HIS A 113 -6.95 -15.32 -2.26
C HIS A 113 -5.73 -15.23 -3.19
N LEU A 114 -5.37 -14.03 -3.64
CA LEU A 114 -4.19 -13.86 -4.48
C LEU A 114 -2.91 -14.26 -3.75
N THR A 115 -2.77 -13.87 -2.49
CA THR A 115 -1.60 -14.23 -1.69
C THR A 115 -1.48 -15.74 -1.52
N SER A 116 -2.57 -16.42 -1.15
CA SER A 116 -2.56 -17.88 -0.98
C SER A 116 -2.32 -18.63 -2.29
N THR A 117 -2.72 -18.06 -3.42
CA THR A 117 -2.57 -18.67 -4.75
C THR A 117 -1.16 -18.49 -5.32
N PHE A 118 -0.56 -17.31 -5.12
CA PHE A 118 0.65 -16.92 -5.85
C PHE A 118 1.91 -16.80 -4.99
N ILE A 119 1.79 -16.74 -3.67
CA ILE A 119 2.92 -16.53 -2.77
C ILE A 119 3.17 -17.76 -1.92
N GLU A 120 4.41 -18.20 -1.88
CA GLU A 120 4.82 -19.28 -0.98
C GLU A 120 4.64 -18.87 0.48
N THR A 121 3.86 -19.62 1.23
CA THR A 121 3.55 -19.35 2.65
C THR A 121 4.82 -19.14 3.48
N LYS A 122 5.89 -19.90 3.21
CA LYS A 122 7.16 -19.75 3.92
C LYS A 122 7.76 -18.36 3.70
N LYS A 123 7.83 -17.88 2.46
CA LYS A 123 8.39 -16.55 2.13
C LYS A 123 7.60 -15.42 2.80
N LEU A 124 6.26 -15.51 2.80
CA LEU A 124 5.42 -14.53 3.48
C LEU A 124 5.63 -14.57 4.99
N ASN A 125 5.69 -15.77 5.59
CA ASN A 125 5.95 -15.90 7.02
C ASN A 125 7.32 -15.34 7.41
N ASP A 126 8.36 -15.62 6.64
CA ASP A 126 9.71 -15.11 6.87
C ASP A 126 9.71 -13.56 6.84
N LEU A 127 9.01 -12.96 5.86
CA LEU A 127 8.84 -11.51 5.80
C LEU A 127 8.04 -10.98 6.99
N ALA A 128 6.88 -11.54 7.28
CA ALA A 128 6.04 -11.11 8.39
C ALA A 128 6.75 -11.25 9.75
N ASN A 129 7.55 -12.32 9.94
CA ASN A 129 8.36 -12.49 11.14
C ASN A 129 9.41 -11.39 11.30
N LYS A 130 9.91 -10.84 10.20
CA LYS A 130 10.93 -9.81 10.21
C LYS A 130 10.36 -8.41 10.50
N ILE A 131 9.14 -8.11 10.03
CA ILE A 131 8.61 -6.74 10.05
C ILE A 131 7.38 -6.53 10.91
N CYS A 132 6.59 -7.58 11.21
CA CYS A 132 5.35 -7.45 11.97
C CYS A 132 5.51 -7.97 13.40
N GLU A 133 4.84 -7.32 14.35
CA GLU A 133 4.66 -7.88 15.71
C GLU A 133 3.93 -9.22 15.63
N GLU A 134 4.28 -10.18 16.50
CA GLU A 134 3.76 -11.55 16.47
C GLU A 134 2.23 -11.62 16.43
N LYS A 135 1.55 -10.83 17.28
CA LYS A 135 0.08 -10.78 17.33
C LYS A 135 -0.59 -10.23 16.08
N LYS A 136 0.19 -9.51 15.22
CA LYS A 136 -0.28 -8.84 13.99
C LYS A 136 0.09 -9.60 12.70
N ARG A 137 0.67 -10.79 12.77
CA ARG A 137 1.09 -11.60 11.60
C ARG A 137 -0.07 -12.36 10.98
N LYS A 138 -1.14 -11.67 10.62
CA LYS A 138 -2.35 -12.24 10.02
C LYS A 138 -3.15 -11.17 9.30
N ALA A 139 -4.07 -11.60 8.43
CA ALA A 139 -4.98 -10.72 7.70
C ALA A 139 -5.74 -9.75 8.63
N HIS A 140 -6.08 -8.60 8.10
CA HIS A 140 -6.73 -7.48 8.78
C HIS A 140 -5.85 -6.80 9.86
N PHE A 141 -4.54 -6.87 9.65
CA PHE A 141 -3.57 -5.97 10.26
C PHE A 141 -2.83 -5.24 9.13
N ALA A 142 -2.88 -3.92 9.13
CA ALA A 142 -2.48 -3.12 8.00
C ALA A 142 -1.04 -3.39 7.51
N LEU A 143 -0.06 -3.53 8.42
CA LEU A 143 1.31 -3.85 7.99
C LEU A 143 1.45 -5.26 7.40
N TYR A 144 0.69 -6.24 7.90
CA TYR A 144 0.70 -7.58 7.32
C TYR A 144 0.07 -7.58 5.91
N ASP A 145 -1.03 -6.85 5.72
CA ASP A 145 -1.70 -6.75 4.41
C ASP A 145 -0.85 -5.94 3.42
N ALA A 146 -0.11 -4.91 3.88
CA ALA A 146 0.92 -4.25 3.08
C ALA A 146 2.07 -5.21 2.69
N ALA A 147 2.49 -6.11 3.60
CA ALA A 147 3.50 -7.14 3.30
C ALA A 147 2.99 -8.14 2.23
N CYS A 148 1.74 -8.58 2.32
CA CYS A 148 1.10 -9.41 1.29
C CYS A 148 1.12 -8.69 -0.07
N THR A 149 0.74 -7.43 -0.08
CA THR A 149 0.74 -6.58 -1.29
C THR A 149 2.15 -6.43 -1.88
N LEU A 150 3.16 -6.19 -1.05
CA LEU A 150 4.57 -6.15 -1.50
C LEU A 150 5.00 -7.46 -2.15
N MET A 151 4.67 -8.62 -1.55
CA MET A 151 5.02 -9.93 -2.11
C MET A 151 4.36 -10.16 -3.47
N LEU A 152 3.09 -9.75 -3.62
CA LEU A 152 2.39 -9.80 -4.92
C LEU A 152 3.08 -8.93 -5.96
N VAL A 153 3.51 -7.72 -5.60
CA VAL A 153 4.22 -6.81 -6.53
C VAL A 153 5.59 -7.35 -6.90
N LYS A 154 6.39 -7.84 -5.95
CA LYS A 154 7.69 -8.47 -6.23
C LYS A 154 7.55 -9.59 -7.25
N ARG A 155 6.56 -10.46 -7.06
CA ARG A 155 6.29 -11.56 -8.01
C ARG A 155 5.94 -11.06 -9.41
N ILE A 156 5.12 -10.02 -9.50
CA ILE A 156 4.72 -9.48 -10.82
C ILE A 156 5.90 -8.81 -11.51
N ALA A 157 6.74 -8.08 -10.77
CA ALA A 157 7.92 -7.39 -11.29
C ALA A 157 8.93 -8.34 -11.96
N GLU A 158 8.95 -9.62 -11.54
CA GLU A 158 9.76 -10.67 -12.20
C GLU A 158 9.18 -11.10 -13.57
N LEU A 159 7.91 -10.80 -13.86
CA LEU A 159 7.19 -11.30 -15.03
C LEU A 159 6.93 -10.22 -16.08
N VAL A 160 6.67 -8.99 -15.65
CA VAL A 160 6.26 -7.89 -16.51
C VAL A 160 6.85 -6.55 -16.06
N ASP A 161 6.96 -5.61 -17.00
CA ASP A 161 7.27 -4.22 -16.68
C ASP A 161 6.07 -3.55 -16.00
N LEU A 162 6.25 -3.13 -14.75
CA LEU A 162 5.21 -2.47 -13.95
C LEU A 162 4.84 -1.07 -14.45
N ASN A 163 5.72 -0.40 -15.21
CA ASN A 163 5.46 0.95 -15.72
C ASN A 163 4.18 1.03 -16.55
N GLY A 164 3.83 -0.05 -17.24
CA GLY A 164 2.58 -0.16 -18.00
C GLY A 164 1.30 -0.08 -17.16
N PHE A 165 1.38 -0.27 -15.84
CA PHE A 165 0.24 -0.32 -14.91
C PHE A 165 0.18 0.87 -13.96
N ILE A 166 1.21 1.70 -13.90
CA ILE A 166 1.26 2.89 -13.04
C ILE A 166 0.38 3.99 -13.64
N ARG A 167 -0.60 4.51 -12.85
CA ARG A 167 -1.61 5.51 -13.26
C ARG A 167 -1.72 6.65 -12.25
#